data_e08c947c44c8728f14d9651f8a1f3d10
#
_entry.id   e08c947c44c8728f14d9651f8a1f3d10
#
_cell.length_a   1.000
_cell.length_b   1.000
_cell.length_c   1.000
_cell.angle_alpha   90.00
_cell.angle_beta   90.00
_cell.angle_gamma   90.00
#
_symmetry.space_group_name_H-M   'P 1'
#
loop_
_entity.id
_entity.type
_entity.pdbx_description
1 polymer ?
#
loop_
_entity_poly.entity_id
_entity_poly.type
_entity_poly.pdbx_seq_one_letter_code
_entity_poly.pdbx_strand_id
1 'polypeptide(L)'
;MALSGGFSARRGQVSVSLAAAGRAARRRIAAAKRIVVKAGTNVVMRDDGAVALGRLYGLVESVASLRQEGRDVLIVSSGAIGLGAQRLGLPARPSGLALKQACAAVGQSRLMSIYEAGFEKLGFSSAQVLLTEDDLASPVRFRNLQATLARLFSLGAIPILNENDTVSTLELETPDGGSRRTRIFGDNDRLSALVMSHVKADVLVILSDVDGLFTGNPARDPKARLIPTVAAVTEEIARYAGGAGTRGRGGMRTKLDAARIATDAGGYAVVANGRTPQVLDRLFDGEEIGTVFLPRPRAR
;
A
#
# COMPACT_ATOMS: atom_id res chain seq x y z
N MET A 1 47.05 0.68 -24.46
CA MET A 1 46.18 1.77 -24.90
C MET A 1 44.82 1.20 -25.32
N ALA A 2 43.72 1.74 -24.79
CA ALA A 2 42.35 1.46 -25.14
C ALA A 2 41.70 0.16 -24.60
N LEU A 3 41.09 0.23 -23.40
CA LEU A 3 39.92 -0.55 -22.99
C LEU A 3 39.06 0.22 -21.96
N SER A 4 38.72 1.51 -22.20
CA SER A 4 37.86 2.30 -21.31
C SER A 4 36.52 2.78 -21.91
N GLY A 5 36.22 2.41 -23.16
CA GLY A 5 35.01 2.90 -23.87
C GLY A 5 33.72 2.09 -23.67
N GLY A 6 33.78 0.81 -23.25
CA GLY A 6 32.63 -0.08 -23.26
C GLY A 6 31.66 0.02 -22.07
N PHE A 7 32.09 0.57 -20.94
CA PHE A 7 31.29 0.57 -19.70
C PHE A 7 30.30 1.76 -19.59
N SER A 8 30.66 2.90 -20.20
CA SER A 8 29.82 4.11 -20.20
C SER A 8 28.63 4.01 -21.15
N ALA A 9 28.84 3.44 -22.35
CA ALA A 9 27.77 3.30 -23.36
C ALA A 9 26.68 2.33 -22.93
N ARG A 10 27.00 1.25 -22.22
CA ARG A 10 26.00 0.28 -21.72
C ARG A 10 25.15 0.85 -20.59
N ARG A 11 25.73 1.70 -19.70
CA ARG A 11 24.96 2.39 -18.65
C ARG A 11 23.97 3.39 -19.23
N GLY A 12 24.33 4.12 -20.26
CA GLY A 12 23.45 5.06 -20.97
C GLY A 12 22.29 4.39 -21.67
N GLN A 13 22.52 3.30 -22.38
CA GLN A 13 21.48 2.53 -23.08
C GLN A 13 20.49 1.85 -22.13
N VAL A 14 20.93 1.30 -21.00
CA VAL A 14 20.07 0.72 -19.96
C VAL A 14 19.21 1.82 -19.30
N SER A 15 19.77 2.98 -19.04
CA SER A 15 19.06 4.12 -18.43
C SER A 15 17.94 4.65 -19.35
N VAL A 16 18.22 4.83 -20.63
CA VAL A 16 17.22 5.27 -21.63
C VAL A 16 16.10 4.22 -21.78
N SER A 17 16.44 2.94 -21.79
CA SER A 17 15.49 1.83 -21.83
C SER A 17 14.59 1.81 -20.60
N LEU A 18 15.11 2.03 -19.38
CA LEU A 18 14.34 2.02 -18.14
C LEU A 18 13.38 3.23 -18.06
N ALA A 19 13.81 4.42 -18.47
CA ALA A 19 12.96 5.60 -18.55
C ALA A 19 11.80 5.39 -19.56
N ALA A 20 12.07 4.79 -20.71
CA ALA A 20 11.04 4.44 -21.70
C ALA A 20 10.06 3.41 -21.13
N ALA A 21 10.55 2.38 -20.44
CA ALA A 21 9.73 1.38 -19.77
C ALA A 21 8.87 2.01 -18.67
N GLY A 22 9.41 2.96 -17.91
CA GLY A 22 8.68 3.72 -16.90
C GLY A 22 7.52 4.54 -17.50
N ARG A 23 7.75 5.25 -18.59
CA ARG A 23 6.67 5.96 -19.31
C ARG A 23 5.60 5.02 -19.86
N ALA A 24 6.00 3.87 -20.40
CA ALA A 24 5.05 2.86 -20.86
C ALA A 24 4.23 2.27 -19.69
N ALA A 25 4.87 2.03 -18.54
CA ALA A 25 4.20 1.57 -17.33
C ALA A 25 3.16 2.57 -16.83
N ARG A 26 3.48 3.87 -16.78
CA ARG A 26 2.54 4.92 -16.36
C ARG A 26 1.30 4.96 -17.27
N ARG A 27 1.47 4.84 -18.59
CA ARG A 27 0.32 4.70 -19.51
C ARG A 27 -0.52 3.45 -19.24
N ARG A 28 0.10 2.33 -18.86
CA ARG A 28 -0.63 1.11 -18.47
C ARG A 28 -1.36 1.28 -17.16
N ILE A 29 -0.75 1.94 -16.17
CA ILE A 29 -1.37 2.27 -14.89
C ILE A 29 -2.56 3.23 -15.11
N ALA A 30 -2.41 4.25 -15.92
CA ALA A 30 -3.50 5.17 -16.29
C ALA A 30 -4.71 4.43 -16.91
N ALA A 31 -4.48 3.34 -17.63
CA ALA A 31 -5.52 2.49 -18.24
C ALA A 31 -5.98 1.31 -17.36
N ALA A 32 -5.51 1.22 -16.11
CA ALA A 32 -5.84 0.11 -15.20
C ALA A 32 -7.35 0.04 -14.92
N LYS A 33 -7.89 -1.18 -14.93
CA LYS A 33 -9.31 -1.44 -14.70
C LYS A 33 -9.61 -1.86 -13.27
N ARG A 34 -8.71 -2.58 -12.64
CA ARG A 34 -8.84 -2.99 -11.24
C ARG A 34 -7.67 -2.49 -10.42
N ILE A 35 -7.95 -1.75 -9.37
CA ILE A 35 -7.01 -0.95 -8.61
C ILE A 35 -7.12 -1.31 -7.12
N VAL A 36 -5.98 -1.53 -6.50
CA VAL A 36 -5.87 -1.62 -5.03
C VAL A 36 -5.14 -0.38 -4.53
N VAL A 37 -5.77 0.35 -3.63
CA VAL A 37 -5.17 1.53 -2.99
C VAL A 37 -4.93 1.23 -1.53
N LYS A 38 -3.67 1.25 -1.10
CA LYS A 38 -3.32 1.14 0.31
C LYS A 38 -3.10 2.53 0.91
N ALA A 39 -3.87 2.90 1.92
CA ALA A 39 -3.71 4.12 2.70
C ALA A 39 -2.98 3.82 4.03
N GLY A 40 -1.76 4.33 4.18
CA GLY A 40 -0.95 4.15 5.40
C GLY A 40 -1.44 5.00 6.58
N THR A 41 -1.03 4.63 7.80
CA THR A 41 -1.41 5.36 9.02
C THR A 41 -1.09 6.85 8.93
N ASN A 42 0.09 7.23 8.41
CA ASN A 42 0.50 8.62 8.26
C ASN A 42 -0.23 9.38 7.13
N VAL A 43 -1.04 8.69 6.32
CA VAL A 43 -2.00 9.30 5.38
C VAL A 43 -3.32 9.58 6.09
N VAL A 44 -3.79 8.62 6.90
CA VAL A 44 -5.07 8.69 7.64
C VAL A 44 -4.97 9.62 8.85
N MET A 45 -3.82 9.63 9.52
CA MET A 45 -3.56 10.44 10.71
C MET A 45 -2.59 11.57 10.41
N ARG A 46 -2.74 12.68 11.14
CA ARG A 46 -1.78 13.78 11.18
C ARG A 46 -0.66 13.48 12.17
N ASP A 47 0.42 14.23 12.08
CA ASP A 47 1.57 14.08 12.98
C ASP A 47 1.23 14.47 14.44
N ASP A 48 0.21 15.32 14.65
CA ASP A 48 -0.36 15.69 15.95
C ASP A 48 -1.33 14.64 16.53
N GLY A 49 -1.50 13.49 15.86
CA GLY A 49 -2.42 12.43 16.26
C GLY A 49 -3.88 12.65 15.88
N ALA A 50 -4.21 13.78 15.26
CA ALA A 50 -5.56 14.03 14.75
C ALA A 50 -5.83 13.30 13.44
N VAL A 51 -7.10 13.12 13.10
CA VAL A 51 -7.53 12.56 11.81
C VAL A 51 -7.21 13.55 10.70
N ALA A 52 -6.64 13.06 9.60
CA ALA A 52 -6.36 13.85 8.41
C ALA A 52 -7.57 13.90 7.47
N LEU A 53 -8.69 14.50 7.93
CA LEU A 53 -9.97 14.50 7.20
C LEU A 53 -9.83 14.99 5.75
N GLY A 54 -9.09 16.08 5.50
CA GLY A 54 -8.88 16.58 4.14
C GLY A 54 -8.21 15.57 3.22
N ARG A 55 -7.23 14.78 3.74
CA ARG A 55 -6.58 13.71 2.96
C ARG A 55 -7.50 12.54 2.71
N LEU A 56 -8.30 12.15 3.73
CA LEU A 56 -9.27 11.06 3.58
C LEU A 56 -10.37 11.42 2.59
N TYR A 57 -10.94 12.63 2.65
CA TYR A 57 -11.95 13.05 1.68
C TYR A 57 -11.38 13.24 0.28
N GLY A 58 -10.17 13.76 0.12
CA GLY A 58 -9.51 13.79 -1.18
C GLY A 58 -9.26 12.38 -1.75
N LEU A 59 -8.91 11.39 -0.91
CA LEU A 59 -8.82 9.99 -1.31
C LEU A 59 -10.19 9.44 -1.75
N VAL A 60 -11.25 9.75 -0.99
CA VAL A 60 -12.63 9.34 -1.31
C VAL A 60 -13.08 9.92 -2.65
N GLU A 61 -12.83 11.20 -2.90
CA GLU A 61 -13.15 11.87 -4.17
C GLU A 61 -12.41 11.22 -5.35
N SER A 62 -11.10 11.02 -5.25
CA SER A 62 -10.32 10.37 -6.30
C SER A 62 -10.79 8.93 -6.57
N VAL A 63 -11.11 8.16 -5.53
CA VAL A 63 -11.63 6.79 -5.68
C VAL A 63 -13.02 6.81 -6.32
N ALA A 64 -13.89 7.73 -5.94
CA ALA A 64 -15.21 7.88 -6.55
C ALA A 64 -15.11 8.25 -8.03
N SER A 65 -14.18 9.15 -8.41
CA SER A 65 -13.91 9.49 -9.81
C SER A 65 -13.50 8.26 -10.63
N LEU A 66 -12.55 7.48 -10.12
CA LEU A 66 -12.12 6.23 -10.76
C LEU A 66 -13.29 5.21 -10.90
N ARG A 67 -14.18 5.15 -9.90
CA ARG A 67 -15.38 4.31 -9.97
C ARG A 67 -16.38 4.80 -11.02
N GLN A 68 -16.56 6.12 -11.16
CA GLN A 68 -17.43 6.71 -12.21
C GLN A 68 -16.92 6.40 -13.61
N GLU A 69 -15.59 6.27 -13.78
CA GLU A 69 -14.96 5.81 -15.03
C GLU A 69 -15.13 4.29 -15.29
N GLY A 70 -15.84 3.57 -14.44
CA GLY A 70 -16.10 2.13 -14.56
C GLY A 70 -14.95 1.25 -14.12
N ARG A 71 -14.03 1.75 -13.30
CA ARG A 71 -12.91 0.96 -12.74
C ARG A 71 -13.32 0.30 -11.43
N ASP A 72 -12.84 -0.90 -11.17
CA ASP A 72 -12.97 -1.57 -9.89
C ASP A 72 -11.89 -1.04 -8.93
N VAL A 73 -12.29 -0.41 -7.84
CA VAL A 73 -11.35 0.11 -6.85
C VAL A 73 -11.67 -0.47 -5.48
N LEU A 74 -10.65 -0.95 -4.77
CA LEU A 74 -10.74 -1.31 -3.36
C LEU A 74 -9.67 -0.57 -2.55
N ILE A 75 -9.97 -0.28 -1.30
CA ILE A 75 -9.07 0.40 -0.38
C ILE A 75 -8.59 -0.60 0.68
N VAL A 76 -7.29 -0.62 0.98
CA VAL A 76 -6.74 -1.24 2.19
C VAL A 76 -6.30 -0.12 3.12
N SER A 77 -7.03 0.10 4.21
CA SER A 77 -6.82 1.25 5.09
C SER A 77 -6.12 0.83 6.38
N SER A 78 -5.26 1.70 6.87
CA SER A 78 -4.65 1.64 8.20
C SER A 78 -5.25 2.73 9.10
N GLY A 79 -4.77 2.81 10.35
CA GLY A 79 -5.04 3.93 11.25
C GLY A 79 -6.12 3.68 12.29
N ALA A 80 -6.79 2.52 12.29
CA ALA A 80 -7.82 2.20 13.28
C ALA A 80 -7.31 2.34 14.73
N ILE A 81 -6.15 1.77 15.06
CA ILE A 81 -5.57 1.88 16.42
C ILE A 81 -5.33 3.34 16.80
N GLY A 82 -4.79 4.16 15.89
CA GLY A 82 -4.54 5.58 16.14
C GLY A 82 -5.82 6.38 16.37
N LEU A 83 -6.84 6.14 15.55
CA LEU A 83 -8.18 6.75 15.73
C LEU A 83 -8.84 6.36 17.05
N GLY A 84 -8.71 5.09 17.45
CA GLY A 84 -9.22 4.62 18.72
C GLY A 84 -8.48 5.23 19.91
N ALA A 85 -7.17 5.29 19.87
CA ALA A 85 -6.35 5.93 20.88
C ALA A 85 -6.74 7.41 21.06
N GLN A 86 -6.90 8.14 19.97
CA GLN A 86 -7.38 9.52 19.98
C GLN A 86 -8.77 9.64 20.63
N ARG A 87 -9.71 8.79 20.22
CA ARG A 87 -11.09 8.80 20.72
C ARG A 87 -11.19 8.51 22.21
N LEU A 88 -10.28 7.66 22.72
CA LEU A 88 -10.17 7.28 24.13
C LEU A 88 -9.34 8.27 24.95
N GLY A 89 -8.85 9.36 24.36
CA GLY A 89 -8.05 10.37 25.06
C GLY A 89 -6.68 9.87 25.53
N LEU A 90 -6.10 8.87 24.83
CA LEU A 90 -4.81 8.32 25.21
C LEU A 90 -3.69 9.23 24.70
N PRO A 91 -2.72 9.64 25.58
CA PRO A 91 -1.70 10.64 25.25
C PRO A 91 -0.60 10.14 24.30
N ALA A 92 -0.47 8.84 24.13
CA ALA A 92 0.59 8.21 23.34
C ALA A 92 0.05 7.02 22.54
N ARG A 93 0.86 6.46 21.64
CA ARG A 93 0.54 5.20 20.97
C ARG A 93 0.34 4.12 22.04
N PRO A 94 -0.78 3.36 21.99
CA PRO A 94 -1.05 2.34 22.98
C PRO A 94 0.05 1.27 22.96
N SER A 95 0.46 0.83 24.15
CA SER A 95 1.42 -0.28 24.34
C SER A 95 0.68 -1.49 24.89
N GLY A 96 1.14 -2.68 24.54
CA GLY A 96 0.48 -3.95 24.91
C GLY A 96 -0.68 -4.32 23.98
N LEU A 97 -0.88 -5.63 23.85
CA LEU A 97 -1.82 -6.21 22.88
C LEU A 97 -3.27 -5.81 23.17
N ALA A 98 -3.75 -6.07 24.39
CA ALA A 98 -5.15 -5.83 24.75
C ALA A 98 -5.57 -4.35 24.57
N LEU A 99 -4.67 -3.39 24.90
CA LEU A 99 -4.96 -1.97 24.72
C LEU A 99 -5.00 -1.60 23.23
N LYS A 100 -4.13 -2.16 22.40
CA LYS A 100 -4.17 -1.96 20.95
C LYS A 100 -5.43 -2.55 20.33
N GLN A 101 -5.83 -3.75 20.75
CA GLN A 101 -7.07 -4.38 20.32
C GLN A 101 -8.30 -3.55 20.68
N ALA A 102 -8.35 -3.04 21.91
CA ALA A 102 -9.42 -2.14 22.35
C ALA A 102 -9.46 -0.83 21.54
N CYS A 103 -8.29 -0.23 21.28
CA CYS A 103 -8.18 0.94 20.41
C CYS A 103 -8.62 0.62 18.98
N ALA A 104 -8.22 -0.55 18.43
CA ALA A 104 -8.64 -0.98 17.09
C ALA A 104 -10.16 -1.10 16.99
N ALA A 105 -10.81 -1.70 17.99
CA ALA A 105 -12.26 -1.85 18.05
C ALA A 105 -13.00 -0.49 17.98
N VAL A 106 -12.57 0.47 18.79
CA VAL A 106 -13.15 1.82 18.80
C VAL A 106 -12.82 2.59 17.52
N GLY A 107 -11.57 2.49 17.06
CA GLY A 107 -11.10 3.27 15.93
C GLY A 107 -11.57 2.75 14.58
N GLN A 108 -11.76 1.43 14.42
CA GLN A 108 -12.26 0.83 13.18
C GLN A 108 -13.67 1.32 12.85
N SER A 109 -14.55 1.37 13.83
CA SER A 109 -15.89 1.95 13.66
C SER A 109 -15.83 3.41 13.21
N ARG A 110 -14.94 4.20 13.83
CA ARG A 110 -14.74 5.62 13.48
C ARG A 110 -14.18 5.79 12.06
N LEU A 111 -13.20 4.96 11.69
CA LEU A 111 -12.61 4.96 10.35
C LEU A 111 -13.66 4.70 9.28
N MET A 112 -14.49 3.67 9.48
CA MET A 112 -15.56 3.33 8.55
C MET A 112 -16.60 4.44 8.44
N SER A 113 -17.00 5.06 9.54
CA SER A 113 -17.96 6.19 9.50
C SER A 113 -17.45 7.37 8.66
N ILE A 114 -16.13 7.63 8.64
CA ILE A 114 -15.55 8.69 7.80
C ILE A 114 -15.63 8.33 6.32
N TYR A 115 -15.25 7.10 5.95
CA TYR A 115 -15.34 6.63 4.57
C TYR A 115 -16.78 6.59 4.08
N GLU A 116 -17.69 6.02 4.88
CA GLU A 116 -19.12 5.92 4.57
C GLU A 116 -19.71 7.30 4.32
N ALA A 117 -19.53 8.24 5.24
CA ALA A 117 -20.03 9.61 5.09
C ALA A 117 -19.49 10.33 3.85
N GLY A 118 -18.25 10.03 3.44
CA GLY A 118 -17.65 10.59 2.23
C GLY A 118 -18.23 9.96 0.96
N PHE A 119 -18.28 8.64 0.87
CA PHE A 119 -18.78 7.93 -0.31
C PHE A 119 -20.28 8.10 -0.51
N GLU A 120 -21.08 8.10 0.56
CA GLU A 120 -22.51 8.33 0.51
C GLU A 120 -22.85 9.67 -0.17
N LYS A 121 -22.12 10.75 0.16
CA LYS A 121 -22.30 12.06 -0.49
C LYS A 121 -22.00 12.07 -1.99
N LEU A 122 -21.20 11.13 -2.45
CA LEU A 122 -20.84 10.95 -3.86
C LEU A 122 -21.67 9.86 -4.56
N GLY A 123 -22.68 9.31 -3.88
CA GLY A 123 -23.60 8.32 -4.41
C GLY A 123 -23.04 6.90 -4.47
N PHE A 124 -22.00 6.59 -3.70
CA PHE A 124 -21.41 5.26 -3.61
C PHE A 124 -21.65 4.62 -2.26
N SER A 125 -21.84 3.29 -2.26
CA SER A 125 -21.84 2.48 -1.04
C SER A 125 -20.42 1.98 -0.75
N SER A 126 -19.98 2.10 0.50
CA SER A 126 -18.77 1.43 0.98
C SER A 126 -19.09 0.12 1.69
N ALA A 127 -18.17 -0.84 1.66
CA ALA A 127 -18.33 -2.13 2.31
C ALA A 127 -17.10 -2.49 3.13
N GLN A 128 -17.27 -2.66 4.44
CA GLN A 128 -16.18 -3.09 5.32
C GLN A 128 -15.89 -4.59 5.14
N VAL A 129 -14.60 -4.91 5.02
CA VAL A 129 -14.09 -6.30 5.03
C VAL A 129 -12.91 -6.38 5.97
N LEU A 130 -13.06 -7.11 7.07
CA LEU A 130 -11.99 -7.33 8.04
C LEU A 130 -11.40 -8.74 7.86
N LEU A 131 -10.08 -8.82 7.82
CA LEU A 131 -9.34 -10.05 7.54
C LEU A 131 -8.32 -10.32 8.63
N THR A 132 -8.11 -11.62 8.91
CA THR A 132 -6.97 -12.11 9.67
C THR A 132 -5.99 -12.84 8.76
N GLU A 133 -4.80 -13.15 9.25
CA GLU A 133 -3.84 -14.00 8.52
C GLU A 133 -4.43 -15.37 8.17
N ASP A 134 -5.18 -15.96 9.08
CA ASP A 134 -5.81 -17.26 8.88
C ASP A 134 -6.83 -17.25 7.73
N ASP A 135 -7.47 -16.11 7.48
CA ASP A 135 -8.43 -15.99 6.37
C ASP A 135 -7.75 -16.07 5.01
N LEU A 136 -6.53 -15.55 4.89
CA LEU A 136 -5.74 -15.67 3.65
C LEU A 136 -4.99 -17.00 3.56
N ALA A 137 -4.63 -17.60 4.67
CA ALA A 137 -3.97 -18.91 4.71
C ALA A 137 -4.93 -20.08 4.40
N SER A 138 -6.21 -19.90 4.70
CA SER A 138 -7.24 -20.95 4.47
C SER A 138 -7.78 -20.89 3.05
N PRO A 139 -7.60 -21.94 2.21
CA PRO A 139 -8.13 -21.94 0.85
C PRO A 139 -9.65 -21.78 0.75
N VAL A 140 -10.38 -22.24 1.78
CA VAL A 140 -11.85 -22.12 1.83
C VAL A 140 -12.28 -20.68 2.12
N ARG A 141 -11.77 -20.10 3.23
CA ARG A 141 -12.08 -18.71 3.61
C ARG A 141 -11.65 -17.74 2.53
N PHE A 142 -10.52 -18.03 1.91
CA PHE A 142 -9.97 -17.26 0.83
C PHE A 142 -10.88 -17.26 -0.42
N ARG A 143 -11.41 -18.41 -0.86
CA ARG A 143 -12.39 -18.46 -1.96
C ARG A 143 -13.66 -17.68 -1.64
N ASN A 144 -14.13 -17.74 -0.38
CA ASN A 144 -15.27 -16.95 0.06
C ASN A 144 -14.99 -15.44 -0.02
N LEU A 145 -13.80 -15.00 0.41
CA LEU A 145 -13.37 -13.62 0.26
C LEU A 145 -13.36 -13.17 -1.21
N GLN A 146 -12.79 -13.98 -2.11
CA GLN A 146 -12.78 -13.66 -3.55
C GLN A 146 -14.20 -13.52 -4.11
N ALA A 147 -15.11 -14.44 -3.76
CA ALA A 147 -16.49 -14.38 -4.20
C ALA A 147 -17.21 -13.14 -3.65
N THR A 148 -16.97 -12.79 -2.37
CA THR A 148 -17.52 -11.59 -1.74
C THR A 148 -17.04 -10.33 -2.44
N LEU A 149 -15.73 -10.18 -2.67
CA LEU A 149 -15.16 -9.02 -3.35
C LEU A 149 -15.67 -8.89 -4.79
N ALA A 150 -15.73 -10.01 -5.53
CA ALA A 150 -16.31 -10.02 -6.88
C ALA A 150 -17.78 -9.56 -6.88
N ARG A 151 -18.55 -9.99 -5.87
CA ARG A 151 -19.95 -9.57 -5.74
C ARG A 151 -20.08 -8.09 -5.38
N LEU A 152 -19.24 -7.58 -4.47
CA LEU A 152 -19.22 -6.16 -4.12
C LEU A 152 -18.93 -5.29 -5.34
N PHE A 153 -17.91 -5.65 -6.14
CA PHE A 153 -17.62 -4.95 -7.40
C PHE A 153 -18.82 -4.96 -8.35
N SER A 154 -19.49 -6.11 -8.52
CA SER A 154 -20.66 -6.22 -9.40
C SER A 154 -21.87 -5.40 -8.92
N LEU A 155 -21.96 -5.12 -7.63
CA LEU A 155 -22.97 -4.27 -7.02
C LEU A 155 -22.58 -2.78 -7.01
N GLY A 156 -21.40 -2.42 -7.51
CA GLY A 156 -20.92 -1.04 -7.51
C GLY A 156 -20.39 -0.56 -6.16
N ALA A 157 -20.35 -1.42 -5.14
CA ALA A 157 -19.84 -1.06 -3.83
C ALA A 157 -18.31 -0.95 -3.83
N ILE A 158 -17.77 -0.09 -2.98
CA ILE A 158 -16.33 0.12 -2.78
C ILE A 158 -15.88 -0.67 -1.55
N PRO A 159 -15.12 -1.79 -1.70
CA PRO A 159 -14.62 -2.53 -0.57
C PRO A 159 -13.52 -1.75 0.17
N ILE A 160 -13.62 -1.68 1.50
CA ILE A 160 -12.62 -1.11 2.40
C ILE A 160 -12.14 -2.22 3.32
N LEU A 161 -10.92 -2.66 3.09
CA LEU A 161 -10.29 -3.76 3.80
C LEU A 161 -9.39 -3.23 4.90
N ASN A 162 -9.33 -3.96 6.01
CA ASN A 162 -8.34 -3.78 7.06
C ASN A 162 -8.04 -5.11 7.75
N GLU A 163 -6.94 -5.17 8.50
CA GLU A 163 -6.71 -6.28 9.42
C GLU A 163 -7.76 -6.24 10.54
N ASN A 164 -8.23 -7.41 10.96
CA ASN A 164 -9.06 -7.53 12.15
C ASN A 164 -8.19 -7.53 13.40
N ASP A 165 -7.65 -6.35 13.72
CA ASP A 165 -6.78 -6.13 14.87
C ASP A 165 -7.43 -6.50 16.22
N THR A 166 -8.75 -6.66 16.27
CA THR A 166 -9.47 -6.98 17.52
C THR A 166 -9.26 -8.42 17.98
N VAL A 167 -8.98 -9.31 17.04
CA VAL A 167 -8.78 -10.75 17.30
C VAL A 167 -7.43 -11.25 16.76
N SER A 168 -6.64 -10.39 16.14
CA SER A 168 -5.30 -10.74 15.67
C SER A 168 -4.38 -11.04 16.85
N THR A 169 -3.72 -12.20 16.81
CA THR A 169 -2.86 -12.70 17.89
C THR A 169 -1.36 -12.48 17.65
N LEU A 170 -1.00 -11.77 16.59
CA LEU A 170 0.37 -11.61 16.10
C LEU A 170 1.36 -10.94 17.04
N GLU A 171 0.90 -10.36 18.15
CA GLU A 171 1.77 -9.79 19.19
C GLU A 171 2.00 -10.72 20.38
N LEU A 172 1.39 -11.91 20.38
CA LEU A 172 1.53 -12.90 21.46
C LEU A 172 2.77 -13.79 21.32
N GLU A 173 3.74 -13.46 20.47
CA GLU A 173 5.01 -14.19 20.51
C GLU A 173 5.76 -13.85 21.81
N THR A 174 5.74 -14.86 22.69
CA THR A 174 6.53 -14.97 23.92
C THR A 174 8.02 -14.71 23.66
N PRO A 175 8.76 -14.19 24.67
CA PRO A 175 10.21 -14.02 24.61
C PRO A 175 10.99 -15.33 24.44
N ASP A 176 10.35 -16.46 24.62
CA ASP A 176 10.98 -17.79 24.59
C ASP A 176 10.74 -18.48 23.23
N GLY A 177 11.72 -18.38 22.39
CA GLY A 177 12.28 -19.20 21.31
C GLY A 177 11.51 -20.40 20.70
N GLY A 178 10.21 -20.49 20.78
CA GLY A 178 9.40 -21.60 20.28
C GLY A 178 8.55 -21.21 19.06
N SER A 179 8.93 -21.73 17.91
CA SER A 179 8.20 -21.75 16.63
C SER A 179 8.11 -20.42 15.88
N ARG A 180 9.01 -20.26 14.91
CA ARG A 180 8.90 -19.28 13.83
C ARG A 180 7.65 -19.56 12.98
N ARG A 181 6.48 -19.16 13.43
CA ARG A 181 5.38 -18.91 12.50
C ARG A 181 5.79 -17.70 11.67
N THR A 182 6.08 -17.91 10.41
CA THR A 182 6.39 -16.84 9.46
C THR A 182 5.20 -15.89 9.45
N ARG A 183 5.38 -14.65 9.92
CA ARG A 183 4.33 -13.64 9.88
C ARG A 183 3.81 -13.53 8.45
N ILE A 184 2.56 -13.86 8.22
CA ILE A 184 1.90 -13.68 6.93
C ILE A 184 1.56 -12.20 6.75
N PHE A 185 1.09 -11.52 7.81
CA PHE A 185 0.96 -10.07 7.86
C PHE A 185 1.92 -9.48 8.87
N GLY A 186 2.64 -8.48 8.49
CA GLY A 186 3.39 -7.62 9.40
C GLY A 186 2.93 -6.18 9.26
N ASP A 187 2.11 -5.90 8.22
CA ASP A 187 1.70 -4.56 7.83
C ASP A 187 0.63 -4.64 6.72
N ASN A 188 -0.25 -3.66 6.67
CA ASN A 188 -1.25 -3.49 5.61
C ASN A 188 -0.63 -3.33 4.20
N ASP A 189 0.68 -3.03 4.07
CA ASP A 189 1.38 -3.08 2.79
C ASP A 189 1.33 -4.52 2.22
N ARG A 190 1.71 -5.51 3.03
CA ARG A 190 1.68 -6.92 2.63
C ARG A 190 0.26 -7.43 2.41
N LEU A 191 -0.70 -7.07 3.29
CA LEU A 191 -2.12 -7.39 3.10
C LEU A 191 -2.60 -6.91 1.73
N SER A 192 -2.31 -5.64 1.39
CA SER A 192 -2.73 -5.04 0.12
C SER A 192 -2.16 -5.75 -1.10
N ALA A 193 -0.89 -6.19 -1.03
CA ALA A 193 -0.24 -6.91 -2.11
C ALA A 193 -0.80 -8.33 -2.30
N LEU A 194 -1.10 -9.03 -1.21
CA LEU A 194 -1.76 -10.33 -1.26
C LEU A 194 -3.17 -10.21 -1.84
N VAL A 195 -3.97 -9.25 -1.35
CA VAL A 195 -5.31 -8.98 -1.90
C VAL A 195 -5.21 -8.65 -3.39
N MET A 196 -4.29 -7.76 -3.80
CA MET A 196 -4.06 -7.42 -5.21
C MET A 196 -3.80 -8.65 -6.07
N SER A 197 -2.87 -9.51 -5.63
CA SER A 197 -2.53 -10.75 -6.33
C SER A 197 -3.76 -11.63 -6.56
N HIS A 198 -4.62 -11.70 -5.56
CA HIS A 198 -5.76 -12.60 -5.55
C HIS A 198 -6.99 -12.09 -6.30
N VAL A 199 -7.24 -10.79 -6.27
CA VAL A 199 -8.31 -10.19 -7.09
C VAL A 199 -7.82 -9.91 -8.52
N LYS A 200 -6.56 -10.27 -8.85
CA LYS A 200 -5.91 -10.03 -10.14
C LYS A 200 -6.01 -8.57 -10.55
N ALA A 201 -5.70 -7.66 -9.62
CA ALA A 201 -5.71 -6.24 -9.93
C ALA A 201 -4.51 -5.85 -10.81
N ASP A 202 -4.69 -4.82 -11.61
CA ASP A 202 -3.69 -4.32 -12.54
C ASP A 202 -2.58 -3.56 -11.84
N VAL A 203 -2.95 -2.85 -10.75
CA VAL A 203 -2.02 -2.00 -10.00
C VAL A 203 -2.33 -1.98 -8.51
N LEU A 204 -1.26 -1.96 -7.71
CA LEU A 204 -1.25 -1.63 -6.29
C LEU A 204 -0.64 -0.25 -6.09
N VAL A 205 -1.40 0.70 -5.57
CA VAL A 205 -0.90 2.02 -5.16
C VAL A 205 -0.73 2.05 -3.65
N ILE A 206 0.51 2.17 -3.19
CA ILE A 206 0.86 2.28 -1.76
C ILE A 206 1.07 3.75 -1.44
N LEU A 207 0.07 4.36 -0.81
CA LEU A 207 0.14 5.72 -0.29
C LEU A 207 0.81 5.73 1.08
N SER A 208 1.86 6.51 1.20
CA SER A 208 2.70 6.65 2.40
C SER A 208 3.02 8.13 2.66
N ASP A 209 3.92 8.39 3.58
CA ASP A 209 4.46 9.72 3.91
C ASP A 209 5.79 10.03 3.21
N VAL A 210 6.14 9.23 2.21
CA VAL A 210 7.36 9.41 1.39
C VAL A 210 7.00 9.50 -0.09
N ASP A 211 7.76 10.28 -0.85
CA ASP A 211 7.48 10.51 -2.28
C ASP A 211 7.74 9.28 -3.16
N GLY A 212 8.42 8.26 -2.64
CA GLY A 212 8.77 7.03 -3.33
C GLY A 212 10.04 6.41 -2.76
N LEU A 213 10.69 5.57 -3.56
CA LEU A 213 12.00 4.99 -3.23
C LEU A 213 13.11 5.96 -3.64
N PHE A 214 14.01 6.24 -2.71
CA PHE A 214 15.22 7.06 -2.95
C PHE A 214 16.47 6.20 -2.94
N THR A 215 17.55 6.69 -3.54
CA THR A 215 18.88 6.04 -3.53
C THR A 215 19.54 6.00 -2.15
N GLY A 216 18.92 6.62 -1.15
CA GLY A 216 19.30 6.69 0.25
C GLY A 216 18.19 7.36 1.05
N ASN A 217 18.40 7.55 2.35
CA ASN A 217 17.41 8.25 3.19
C ASN A 217 17.50 9.77 2.96
N PRO A 218 16.50 10.44 2.34
CA PRO A 218 16.58 11.87 2.02
C PRO A 218 16.67 12.77 3.27
N ALA A 219 16.24 12.30 4.43
CA ALA A 219 16.37 13.04 5.68
C ALA A 219 17.80 13.03 6.25
N ARG A 220 18.67 12.13 5.76
CA ARG A 220 20.06 11.95 6.22
C ARG A 220 21.09 12.19 5.12
N ASP A 221 20.70 12.02 3.88
CA ASP A 221 21.57 12.18 2.71
C ASP A 221 20.94 13.19 1.73
N PRO A 222 21.46 14.43 1.69
CA PRO A 222 20.98 15.45 0.74
C PRO A 222 21.21 15.09 -0.73
N LYS A 223 22.06 14.08 -1.02
CA LYS A 223 22.31 13.59 -2.38
C LYS A 223 21.37 12.46 -2.78
N ALA A 224 20.50 12.00 -1.86
CA ALA A 224 19.49 10.98 -2.18
C ALA A 224 18.56 11.48 -3.27
N ARG A 225 18.38 10.66 -4.31
CA ARG A 225 17.52 10.97 -5.47
C ARG A 225 16.36 10.00 -5.53
N LEU A 226 15.19 10.50 -5.88
CA LEU A 226 14.02 9.66 -6.17
C LEU A 226 14.32 8.72 -7.34
N ILE A 227 13.95 7.45 -7.20
CA ILE A 227 14.03 6.43 -8.25
C ILE A 227 12.64 6.35 -8.90
N PRO A 228 12.43 6.89 -10.11
CA PRO A 228 11.08 6.95 -10.69
C PRO A 228 10.57 5.60 -11.18
N THR A 229 11.48 4.65 -11.49
CA THR A 229 11.13 3.33 -12.04
C THR A 229 12.09 2.26 -11.55
N VAL A 230 11.53 1.14 -11.10
CA VAL A 230 12.26 -0.05 -10.66
C VAL A 230 11.85 -1.23 -11.54
N ALA A 231 12.81 -1.83 -12.25
CA ALA A 231 12.56 -2.96 -13.13
C ALA A 231 12.26 -4.26 -12.35
N ALA A 232 12.96 -4.45 -11.22
CA ALA A 232 12.75 -5.59 -10.33
C ALA A 232 13.27 -5.23 -8.92
N VAL A 233 12.62 -5.75 -7.89
CA VAL A 233 13.06 -5.60 -6.49
C VAL A 233 14.20 -6.61 -6.24
N THR A 234 15.43 -6.17 -6.51
CA THR A 234 16.66 -6.94 -6.27
C THR A 234 17.23 -6.66 -4.89
N GLU A 235 18.24 -7.44 -4.47
CA GLU A 235 18.99 -7.17 -3.25
C GLU A 235 19.63 -5.76 -3.24
N GLU A 236 20.07 -5.27 -4.40
CA GLU A 236 20.61 -3.91 -4.55
C GLU A 236 19.53 -2.87 -4.24
N ILE A 237 18.35 -3.02 -4.83
CA ILE A 237 17.18 -2.15 -4.58
C ILE A 237 16.75 -2.23 -3.10
N ALA A 238 16.77 -3.43 -2.51
CA ALA A 238 16.42 -3.62 -1.10
C ALA A 238 17.38 -2.88 -0.13
N ARG A 239 18.65 -2.68 -0.51
CA ARG A 239 19.61 -1.90 0.29
C ARG A 239 19.24 -0.42 0.42
N TYR A 240 18.55 0.16 -0.58
CA TYR A 240 18.07 1.55 -0.52
C TYR A 240 16.97 1.75 0.55
N ALA A 241 16.29 0.69 0.95
CA ALA A 241 15.31 0.75 2.04
C ALA A 241 15.91 0.93 3.45
N GLY A 242 17.24 1.02 3.55
CA GLY A 242 17.97 1.06 4.81
C GLY A 242 18.31 -0.33 5.34
N GLY A 243 19.54 -0.45 5.90
CA GLY A 243 20.03 -1.71 6.47
C GLY A 243 19.17 -2.18 7.65
N ALA A 244 19.45 -3.38 8.14
CA ALA A 244 18.73 -4.16 9.15
C ALA A 244 18.50 -3.51 10.54
N GLY A 245 18.61 -2.19 10.68
CA GLY A 245 18.54 -1.45 11.94
C GLY A 245 17.30 -0.60 12.19
N THR A 246 16.45 -0.34 11.22
CA THR A 246 15.23 0.44 11.44
C THR A 246 14.05 -0.49 11.73
N ARG A 247 13.89 -0.87 13.00
CA ARG A 247 12.71 -1.53 13.56
C ARG A 247 11.54 -0.54 13.58
N GLY A 248 10.89 -0.32 12.41
CA GLY A 248 9.65 0.43 12.30
C GLY A 248 8.60 -0.42 11.58
N ARG A 249 7.40 -0.59 12.15
CA ARG A 249 6.24 -1.11 11.41
C ARG A 249 5.98 -0.15 10.24
N GLY A 250 5.95 -0.64 9.00
CA GLY A 250 5.60 0.15 7.83
C GLY A 250 6.73 0.95 7.17
N GLY A 251 7.98 0.58 7.32
CA GLY A 251 9.12 1.23 6.65
C GLY A 251 9.18 0.95 5.14
N MET A 252 10.16 1.55 4.43
CA MET A 252 10.35 1.32 2.99
C MET A 252 10.52 -0.16 2.65
N ARG A 253 11.07 -0.98 3.56
CA ARG A 253 11.26 -2.42 3.35
C ARG A 253 9.94 -3.15 3.16
N THR A 254 8.91 -2.86 3.97
CA THR A 254 7.59 -3.49 3.82
C THR A 254 6.93 -3.12 2.49
N LYS A 255 7.15 -1.88 2.01
CA LYS A 255 6.67 -1.41 0.71
C LYS A 255 7.36 -2.10 -0.45
N LEU A 256 8.68 -2.36 -0.33
CA LEU A 256 9.42 -3.14 -1.33
C LEU A 256 8.97 -4.61 -1.35
N ASP A 257 8.71 -5.21 -0.18
CA ASP A 257 8.18 -6.58 -0.10
C ASP A 257 6.78 -6.66 -0.72
N ALA A 258 5.92 -5.68 -0.46
CA ALA A 258 4.60 -5.58 -1.08
C ALA A 258 4.70 -5.36 -2.59
N ALA A 259 5.57 -4.46 -3.05
CA ALA A 259 5.81 -4.22 -4.46
C ALA A 259 6.31 -5.49 -5.17
N ARG A 260 7.19 -6.28 -4.52
CA ARG A 260 7.66 -7.57 -5.06
C ARG A 260 6.50 -8.55 -5.24
N ILE A 261 5.65 -8.72 -4.22
CA ILE A 261 4.48 -9.62 -4.31
C ILE A 261 3.57 -9.19 -5.46
N ALA A 262 3.27 -7.88 -5.57
CA ALA A 262 2.42 -7.33 -6.61
C ALA A 262 3.00 -7.56 -8.02
N THR A 263 4.30 -7.30 -8.18
CA THR A 263 4.98 -7.46 -9.49
C THR A 263 5.20 -8.92 -9.87
N ASP A 264 5.45 -9.81 -8.91
CA ASP A 264 5.52 -11.26 -9.13
C ASP A 264 4.15 -11.83 -9.56
N ALA A 265 3.05 -11.24 -9.08
CA ALA A 265 1.69 -11.56 -9.53
C ALA A 265 1.37 -11.04 -10.95
N GLY A 266 2.25 -10.25 -11.54
CA GLY A 266 2.13 -9.71 -12.90
C GLY A 266 1.44 -8.35 -12.99
N GLY A 267 1.19 -7.67 -11.86
CA GLY A 267 0.67 -6.31 -11.83
C GLY A 267 1.75 -5.27 -11.59
N TYR A 268 1.40 -3.99 -11.69
CA TYR A 268 2.26 -2.88 -11.32
C TYR A 268 2.14 -2.58 -9.83
N ALA A 269 3.20 -2.02 -9.24
CA ALA A 269 3.09 -1.38 -7.94
C ALA A 269 3.60 0.07 -8.04
N VAL A 270 3.00 0.96 -7.24
CA VAL A 270 3.43 2.36 -7.12
C VAL A 270 3.56 2.70 -5.64
N VAL A 271 4.66 3.31 -5.27
CA VAL A 271 4.83 3.95 -3.94
C VAL A 271 4.81 5.45 -4.15
N ALA A 272 3.88 6.14 -3.50
CA ALA A 272 3.73 7.59 -3.64
C ALA A 272 3.35 8.25 -2.31
N ASN A 273 3.52 9.56 -2.24
CA ASN A 273 3.20 10.34 -1.06
C ASN A 273 1.70 10.65 -0.99
N GLY A 274 0.99 9.99 -0.08
CA GLY A 274 -0.43 10.20 0.16
C GLY A 274 -0.76 11.55 0.84
N ARG A 275 0.26 12.35 1.21
CA ARG A 275 0.06 13.73 1.68
C ARG A 275 -0.02 14.73 0.51
N THR A 276 0.40 14.32 -0.70
CA THR A 276 0.29 15.11 -1.92
C THR A 276 -1.18 15.24 -2.32
N PRO A 277 -1.69 16.46 -2.52
CA PRO A 277 -3.07 16.66 -2.98
C PRO A 277 -3.32 15.93 -4.30
N GLN A 278 -4.49 15.30 -4.42
CA GLN A 278 -4.95 14.64 -5.66
C GLN A 278 -3.92 13.65 -6.23
N VAL A 279 -3.13 13.00 -5.36
CA VAL A 279 -2.05 12.10 -5.79
C VAL A 279 -2.55 10.95 -6.67
N LEU A 280 -3.75 10.43 -6.42
CA LEU A 280 -4.35 9.37 -7.26
C LEU A 280 -4.75 9.92 -8.63
N ASP A 281 -5.46 11.04 -8.70
CA ASP A 281 -5.89 11.65 -9.97
C ASP A 281 -4.66 11.89 -10.85
N ARG A 282 -3.65 12.57 -10.33
CA ARG A 282 -2.39 12.86 -11.02
C ARG A 282 -1.66 11.60 -11.49
N LEU A 283 -1.68 10.53 -10.66
CA LEU A 283 -1.06 9.25 -11.00
C LEU A 283 -1.80 8.58 -12.15
N PHE A 284 -3.15 8.61 -12.15
CA PHE A 284 -3.98 8.01 -13.19
C PHE A 284 -4.10 8.90 -14.44
N ASP A 285 -3.75 10.18 -14.36
CA ASP A 285 -3.50 11.08 -15.50
C ASP A 285 -2.14 10.83 -16.17
N GLY A 286 -1.33 9.96 -15.58
CA GLY A 286 -0.03 9.52 -16.13
C GLY A 286 1.15 10.40 -15.74
N GLU A 287 0.99 11.30 -14.75
CA GLU A 287 2.09 12.12 -14.24
C GLU A 287 3.23 11.25 -13.65
N GLU A 288 4.44 11.79 -13.70
CA GLU A 288 5.62 11.12 -13.13
C GLU A 288 5.71 11.36 -11.63
N ILE A 289 4.79 10.74 -10.88
CA ILE A 289 4.73 10.76 -9.42
C ILE A 289 5.15 9.42 -8.86
N GLY A 290 5.85 9.43 -7.74
CA GLY A 290 6.23 8.23 -7.02
C GLY A 290 7.26 7.35 -7.72
N THR A 291 7.42 6.16 -7.20
CA THR A 291 8.22 5.08 -7.78
C THR A 291 7.32 4.01 -8.36
N VAL A 292 7.44 3.73 -9.63
CA VAL A 292 6.74 2.63 -10.32
C VAL A 292 7.63 1.38 -10.33
N PHE A 293 7.06 0.25 -9.92
CA PHE A 293 7.67 -1.08 -9.99
C PHE A 293 7.02 -1.85 -11.13
N LEU A 294 7.85 -2.36 -12.04
CA LEU A 294 7.39 -3.07 -13.24
C LEU A 294 7.02 -4.52 -12.92
N PRO A 295 5.98 -5.07 -13.55
CA PRO A 295 5.64 -6.47 -13.42
C PRO A 295 6.77 -7.37 -13.91
N ARG A 296 7.02 -8.49 -13.24
CA ARG A 296 7.93 -9.50 -13.76
C ARG A 296 7.34 -10.14 -15.01
N PRO A 297 8.15 -10.32 -16.05
CA PRO A 297 7.71 -11.13 -17.20
C PRO A 297 7.30 -12.51 -16.68
N ARG A 298 6.08 -12.95 -17.02
CA ARG A 298 5.68 -14.34 -16.75
C ARG A 298 6.62 -15.24 -17.52
N ALA A 299 7.30 -16.17 -16.85
CA ALA A 299 7.97 -17.26 -17.53
C ALA A 299 6.89 -17.98 -18.37
N ARG A 300 7.14 -18.04 -19.66
CA ARG A 300 6.29 -18.78 -20.61
C ARG A 300 6.39 -20.27 -20.36
#